data_9a1b66738ae2fdae84b0cbdf111d4296
#
_entry.id   9a1b66738ae2fdae84b0cbdf111d4296
#
_cell.length_a   1.000
_cell.length_b   1.000
_cell.length_c   1.000
_cell.angle_alpha   90.00
_cell.angle_beta   90.00
_cell.angle_gamma   90.00
#
_symmetry.space_group_name_H-M   'P 1'
#
loop_
_entity.id
_entity.type
_entity.pdbx_description
1 polymer ?
#
loop_
_entity_poly.entity_id
_entity_poly.type
_entity_poly.pdbx_seq_one_letter_code
_entity_poly.pdbx_strand_id
1 'polypeptide(L)'
;MINILTVIGARPQIIKAAAVSRAIRTKFAESLNEVILHTGQHYDDKMSDVFFTELAIPRPNHQLDVGSGSHGEQTAKMLSGIEKVLKTENIDALLVYGDTNSTLAGALAAAKMHIPVIHVEAGLRSFNKGMPEEINRITCDHCSTLLFSPTKTGIDNLKNEGFEMGSKDHYTIDRPGVFHCGDVMYDNSLFFSDIASSSIDRSKFELTDGEFALVTIHRPYNTDNIERLNALLEDLAWMSEAHNIQLVMPLHPRTKHMLEEKRSETFKKFLANSNIHVIEPVSFLEMIFLEKNCRLVVTDSGGVQKEAYFFQKPSVVIRTETEWVELIAHGSACLSFETGTAMREKFSAALSGEQREFPLLFGDGKASEFICEMIQENV
;
A
#
# COMPACT_ATOMS: atom_id res chain seq x y z
N MET A 1 -1.82 -3.61 -30.98
CA MET A 1 -2.28 -3.89 -29.61
C MET A 1 -1.10 -4.44 -28.87
N ILE A 2 -0.68 -3.78 -27.80
CA ILE A 2 0.49 -4.16 -26.97
C ILE A 2 0.02 -5.17 -25.93
N ASN A 3 0.68 -6.33 -25.85
CA ASN A 3 0.38 -7.39 -24.88
C ASN A 3 1.29 -7.22 -23.65
N ILE A 4 0.69 -7.01 -22.48
CA ILE A 4 1.39 -6.76 -21.22
C ILE A 4 1.19 -7.95 -20.31
N LEU A 5 2.28 -8.56 -19.82
CA LEU A 5 2.23 -9.54 -18.73
C LEU A 5 2.32 -8.82 -17.37
N THR A 6 1.20 -8.71 -16.68
CA THR A 6 1.13 -8.18 -15.30
C THR A 6 1.45 -9.27 -14.31
N VAL A 7 2.54 -9.13 -13.53
CA VAL A 7 2.95 -10.11 -12.52
C VAL A 7 2.60 -9.61 -11.12
N ILE A 8 1.76 -10.39 -10.43
CA ILE A 8 1.33 -10.15 -9.05
C ILE A 8 1.51 -11.42 -8.21
N GLY A 9 1.60 -11.28 -6.89
CA GLY A 9 1.78 -12.44 -6.00
C GLY A 9 1.43 -12.19 -4.55
N ALA A 10 1.22 -10.93 -4.17
CA ALA A 10 0.86 -10.54 -2.82
C ALA A 10 -0.29 -9.54 -2.84
N ARG A 11 -1.09 -9.52 -1.76
CA ARG A 11 -2.26 -8.66 -1.63
C ARG A 11 -2.01 -7.18 -2.01
N PRO A 12 -0.92 -6.52 -1.55
CA PRO A 12 -0.67 -5.13 -1.94
C PRO A 12 -0.48 -4.93 -3.45
N GLN A 13 0.08 -5.92 -4.16
CA GLN A 13 0.23 -5.88 -5.61
C GLN A 13 -1.11 -6.01 -6.33
N ILE A 14 -1.99 -6.89 -5.84
CA ILE A 14 -3.35 -7.05 -6.38
C ILE A 14 -4.11 -5.72 -6.32
N ILE A 15 -4.04 -5.04 -5.16
CA ILE A 15 -4.70 -3.73 -5.00
C ILE A 15 -4.10 -2.70 -5.97
N LYS A 16 -2.79 -2.61 -6.11
CA LYS A 16 -2.14 -1.66 -7.04
C LYS A 16 -2.51 -1.96 -8.50
N ALA A 17 -2.49 -3.25 -8.88
CA ALA A 17 -2.87 -3.68 -10.21
C ALA A 17 -4.32 -3.31 -10.56
N ALA A 18 -5.24 -3.26 -9.58
CA ALA A 18 -6.63 -2.91 -9.80
C ALA A 18 -6.80 -1.57 -10.54
N ALA A 19 -6.00 -0.55 -10.21
CA ALA A 19 -6.07 0.76 -10.86
C ALA A 19 -5.67 0.67 -12.33
N VAL A 20 -4.53 0.04 -12.62
CA VAL A 20 -4.02 -0.08 -14.00
C VAL A 20 -4.89 -1.01 -14.84
N SER A 21 -5.28 -2.18 -14.32
CA SER A 21 -6.21 -3.10 -14.98
C SER A 21 -7.55 -2.42 -15.31
N ARG A 22 -8.06 -1.57 -14.44
CA ARG A 22 -9.27 -0.79 -14.69
C ARG A 22 -9.05 0.22 -15.79
N ALA A 23 -7.94 0.99 -15.77
CA ALA A 23 -7.60 1.94 -16.83
C ALA A 23 -7.49 1.25 -18.19
N ILE A 24 -6.76 0.13 -18.29
CA ILE A 24 -6.65 -0.67 -19.52
C ILE A 24 -8.03 -1.03 -20.05
N ARG A 25 -8.89 -1.63 -19.22
CA ARG A 25 -10.21 -2.12 -19.67
C ARG A 25 -11.21 -1.02 -20.03
N THR A 26 -11.10 0.16 -19.42
CA THR A 26 -12.10 1.23 -19.62
C THR A 26 -11.68 2.26 -20.65
N LYS A 27 -10.38 2.54 -20.78
CA LYS A 27 -9.87 3.63 -21.63
C LYS A 27 -8.89 3.16 -22.71
N PHE A 28 -8.17 2.07 -22.48
CA PHE A 28 -7.09 1.62 -23.35
C PHE A 28 -7.31 0.22 -23.97
N ALA A 29 -8.53 -0.31 -23.90
CA ALA A 29 -8.85 -1.66 -24.38
C ALA A 29 -8.59 -1.90 -25.88
N GLU A 30 -8.53 -0.85 -26.69
CA GLU A 30 -8.22 -0.96 -28.13
C GLU A 30 -6.70 -1.02 -28.41
N SER A 31 -5.87 -0.55 -27.48
CA SER A 31 -4.42 -0.44 -27.64
C SER A 31 -3.62 -1.39 -26.75
N LEU A 32 -4.10 -1.66 -25.54
CA LEU A 32 -3.42 -2.49 -24.55
C LEU A 32 -4.24 -3.76 -24.22
N ASN A 33 -3.56 -4.89 -24.16
CA ASN A 33 -4.12 -6.17 -23.74
C ASN A 33 -3.35 -6.68 -22.52
N GLU A 34 -4.03 -6.89 -21.40
CA GLU A 34 -3.42 -7.35 -20.14
C GLU A 34 -3.60 -8.85 -19.95
N VAL A 35 -2.49 -9.56 -19.75
CA VAL A 35 -2.43 -10.95 -19.32
C VAL A 35 -1.93 -10.95 -17.87
N ILE A 36 -2.71 -11.48 -16.95
CA ILE A 36 -2.37 -11.48 -15.50
C ILE A 36 -1.77 -12.82 -15.12
N LEU A 37 -0.57 -12.78 -14.50
CA LEU A 37 0.08 -13.93 -13.90
C LEU A 37 0.15 -13.74 -12.38
N HIS A 38 -0.47 -14.67 -11.63
CA HIS A 38 -0.37 -14.73 -10.17
C HIS A 38 0.67 -15.76 -9.74
N THR A 39 1.69 -15.32 -9.00
CA THR A 39 2.80 -16.20 -8.60
C THR A 39 2.45 -17.16 -7.46
N GLY A 40 1.43 -16.84 -6.67
CA GLY A 40 1.06 -17.64 -5.49
C GLY A 40 1.97 -17.38 -4.28
N GLN A 41 2.66 -16.22 -4.19
CA GLN A 41 3.57 -15.91 -3.07
C GLN A 41 2.85 -15.91 -1.72
N HIS A 42 1.65 -15.32 -1.66
CA HIS A 42 0.73 -15.32 -0.52
C HIS A 42 -0.64 -15.76 -1.03
N TYR A 43 -0.87 -17.07 -1.05
CA TYR A 43 -2.10 -17.62 -1.57
C TYR A 43 -2.94 -18.22 -0.44
N ASP A 44 -4.09 -17.59 -0.21
CA ASP A 44 -5.22 -18.15 0.54
C ASP A 44 -6.41 -18.11 -0.42
N ASP A 45 -6.85 -19.28 -0.88
CA ASP A 45 -7.94 -19.45 -1.87
C ASP A 45 -9.18 -18.60 -1.53
N LYS A 46 -9.56 -18.58 -0.25
CA LYS A 46 -10.78 -17.90 0.19
C LYS A 46 -10.62 -16.38 0.25
N MET A 47 -9.42 -15.88 0.52
CA MET A 47 -9.16 -14.44 0.57
C MET A 47 -8.89 -13.85 -0.81
N SER A 48 -8.25 -14.60 -1.72
CA SER A 48 -7.91 -14.12 -3.05
C SER A 48 -9.16 -13.91 -3.92
N ASP A 49 -10.09 -14.85 -3.96
CA ASP A 49 -11.32 -14.72 -4.77
C ASP A 49 -12.22 -13.54 -4.36
N VAL A 50 -12.32 -13.27 -3.06
CA VAL A 50 -13.04 -12.11 -2.54
C VAL A 50 -12.38 -10.82 -3.02
N PHE A 51 -11.05 -10.74 -2.98
CA PHE A 51 -10.30 -9.57 -3.44
C PHE A 51 -10.47 -9.29 -4.93
N PHE A 52 -10.36 -10.30 -5.79
CA PHE A 52 -10.57 -10.12 -7.23
C PHE A 52 -11.97 -9.62 -7.53
N THR A 53 -12.97 -10.10 -6.78
CA THR A 53 -14.36 -9.66 -6.95
C THR A 53 -14.59 -8.25 -6.41
N GLU A 54 -14.15 -7.94 -5.19
CA GLU A 54 -14.31 -6.62 -4.57
C GLU A 54 -13.57 -5.52 -5.34
N LEU A 55 -12.35 -5.81 -5.82
CA LEU A 55 -11.54 -4.87 -6.57
C LEU A 55 -11.87 -4.82 -8.08
N ALA A 56 -12.82 -5.65 -8.51
CA ALA A 56 -13.21 -5.79 -9.94
C ALA A 56 -12.01 -6.03 -10.87
N ILE A 57 -11.00 -6.80 -10.42
CA ILE A 57 -9.84 -7.20 -11.23
C ILE A 57 -10.18 -8.49 -11.98
N PRO A 58 -9.73 -8.67 -13.23
CA PRO A 58 -9.85 -9.94 -13.94
C PRO A 58 -9.17 -11.08 -13.18
N ARG A 59 -9.72 -12.29 -13.28
CA ARG A 59 -9.02 -13.46 -12.76
C ARG A 59 -7.70 -13.65 -13.49
N PRO A 60 -6.65 -14.13 -12.80
CA PRO A 60 -5.37 -14.43 -13.43
C PRO A 60 -5.52 -15.42 -14.58
N ASN A 61 -4.83 -15.14 -15.69
CA ASN A 61 -4.73 -16.05 -16.84
C ASN A 61 -3.78 -17.22 -16.52
N HIS A 62 -2.73 -16.94 -15.72
CA HIS A 62 -1.74 -17.91 -15.29
C HIS A 62 -1.57 -17.87 -13.77
N GLN A 63 -1.38 -19.05 -13.17
CA GLN A 63 -1.12 -19.23 -11.75
C GLN A 63 0.05 -20.19 -11.54
N LEU A 64 1.04 -19.79 -10.72
CA LEU A 64 2.25 -20.58 -10.50
C LEU A 64 2.24 -21.40 -9.21
N ASP A 65 1.37 -21.08 -8.27
CA ASP A 65 1.19 -21.78 -6.96
C ASP A 65 2.50 -22.02 -6.20
N VAL A 66 3.36 -20.99 -6.15
CA VAL A 66 4.71 -21.12 -5.57
C VAL A 66 4.66 -21.41 -4.06
N GLY A 67 3.68 -20.83 -3.36
CA GLY A 67 3.49 -21.03 -1.92
C GLY A 67 4.59 -20.43 -1.04
N SER A 68 4.60 -20.85 0.24
CA SER A 68 5.58 -20.41 1.22
C SER A 68 6.91 -21.14 1.02
N GLY A 69 8.03 -20.47 1.38
CA GLY A 69 9.36 -21.03 1.28
C GLY A 69 10.43 -19.98 1.64
N SER A 70 11.70 -20.35 1.55
CA SER A 70 12.79 -19.37 1.67
C SER A 70 12.76 -18.39 0.50
N HIS A 71 13.31 -17.17 0.68
CA HIS A 71 13.35 -16.17 -0.39
C HIS A 71 13.97 -16.72 -1.68
N GLY A 72 15.06 -17.47 -1.57
CA GLY A 72 15.74 -18.07 -2.72
C GLY A 72 14.88 -19.09 -3.46
N GLU A 73 14.22 -20.02 -2.75
CA GLU A 73 13.34 -21.02 -3.35
C GLU A 73 12.12 -20.39 -4.01
N GLN A 74 11.48 -19.43 -3.35
CA GLN A 74 10.35 -18.70 -3.93
C GLN A 74 10.75 -17.97 -5.20
N THR A 75 11.81 -17.16 -5.14
CA THR A 75 12.28 -16.37 -6.28
C THR A 75 12.67 -17.26 -7.46
N ALA A 76 13.37 -18.38 -7.21
CA ALA A 76 13.77 -19.33 -8.26
C ALA A 76 12.56 -19.98 -8.96
N LYS A 77 11.54 -20.42 -8.20
CA LYS A 77 10.31 -20.99 -8.76
C LYS A 77 9.52 -19.97 -9.56
N MET A 78 9.36 -18.74 -9.04
CA MET A 78 8.69 -17.64 -9.71
C MET A 78 9.40 -17.29 -11.02
N LEU A 79 10.72 -17.07 -10.98
CA LEU A 79 11.51 -16.72 -12.15
C LEU A 79 11.37 -17.78 -13.25
N SER A 80 11.54 -19.06 -12.93
CA SER A 80 11.39 -20.14 -13.89
C SER A 80 9.96 -20.26 -14.44
N GLY A 81 8.95 -20.03 -13.59
CA GLY A 81 7.53 -20.05 -14.01
C GLY A 81 7.20 -18.90 -14.94
N ILE A 82 7.62 -17.67 -14.60
CA ILE A 82 7.42 -16.47 -15.42
C ILE A 82 8.13 -16.63 -16.76
N GLU A 83 9.39 -17.09 -16.79
CA GLU A 83 10.13 -17.31 -18.03
C GLU A 83 9.42 -18.31 -18.97
N LYS A 84 8.77 -19.35 -18.44
CA LYS A 84 7.97 -20.28 -19.24
C LYS A 84 6.79 -19.61 -19.89
N VAL A 85 6.05 -18.75 -19.16
CA VAL A 85 4.92 -17.99 -19.70
C VAL A 85 5.39 -17.02 -20.78
N LEU A 86 6.48 -16.29 -20.55
CA LEU A 86 7.07 -15.37 -21.53
C LEU A 86 7.54 -16.07 -22.82
N LYS A 87 7.86 -17.36 -22.77
CA LYS A 87 8.21 -18.16 -23.96
C LYS A 87 7.01 -18.66 -24.75
N THR A 88 5.86 -18.79 -24.11
CA THR A 88 4.65 -19.37 -24.74
C THR A 88 3.63 -18.33 -25.16
N GLU A 89 3.61 -17.18 -24.50
CA GLU A 89 2.74 -16.06 -24.80
C GLU A 89 3.47 -15.02 -25.67
N ASN A 90 2.73 -14.33 -26.51
CA ASN A 90 3.28 -13.20 -27.27
C ASN A 90 3.19 -11.92 -26.41
N ILE A 91 4.22 -11.66 -25.61
CA ILE A 91 4.28 -10.55 -24.64
C ILE A 91 5.27 -9.49 -25.14
N ASP A 92 4.80 -8.25 -25.23
CA ASP A 92 5.60 -7.10 -25.67
C ASP A 92 6.28 -6.41 -24.48
N ALA A 93 5.68 -6.43 -23.27
CA ALA A 93 6.25 -5.86 -22.04
C ALA A 93 5.78 -6.61 -20.79
N LEU A 94 6.57 -6.56 -19.72
CA LEU A 94 6.22 -7.10 -18.42
C LEU A 94 6.03 -5.97 -17.41
N LEU A 95 4.89 -5.98 -16.70
CA LEU A 95 4.52 -4.99 -15.69
C LEU A 95 4.61 -5.58 -14.28
N VAL A 96 5.35 -4.91 -13.40
CA VAL A 96 5.50 -5.27 -11.98
C VAL A 96 5.21 -4.10 -11.05
N TYR A 97 4.87 -4.41 -9.80
CA TYR A 97 4.50 -3.44 -8.77
C TYR A 97 5.31 -3.62 -7.50
N GLY A 98 5.82 -2.52 -6.95
CA GLY A 98 6.46 -2.47 -5.63
C GLY A 98 7.72 -3.34 -5.52
N ASP A 99 7.84 -4.12 -4.44
CA ASP A 99 9.13 -4.65 -3.98
C ASP A 99 9.11 -6.10 -3.47
N THR A 100 8.13 -6.90 -3.89
CA THR A 100 8.03 -8.30 -3.45
C THR A 100 9.00 -9.23 -4.18
N ASN A 101 9.12 -10.48 -3.74
CA ASN A 101 9.88 -11.50 -4.49
C ASN A 101 9.29 -11.73 -5.90
N SER A 102 7.98 -11.55 -6.07
CA SER A 102 7.32 -11.63 -7.38
C SER A 102 7.78 -10.51 -8.33
N THR A 103 7.96 -9.30 -7.80
CA THR A 103 8.49 -8.14 -8.52
C THR A 103 9.91 -8.44 -9.03
N LEU A 104 10.79 -8.87 -8.12
CA LEU A 104 12.17 -9.22 -8.44
C LEU A 104 12.24 -10.33 -9.50
N ALA A 105 11.48 -11.41 -9.30
CA ALA A 105 11.49 -12.56 -10.23
C ALA A 105 10.98 -12.17 -11.63
N GLY A 106 9.90 -11.34 -11.70
CA GLY A 106 9.36 -10.84 -12.96
C GLY A 106 10.37 -9.97 -13.70
N ALA A 107 10.94 -8.99 -13.03
CA ALA A 107 11.92 -8.08 -13.60
C ALA A 107 13.15 -8.82 -14.15
N LEU A 108 13.71 -9.75 -13.37
CA LEU A 108 14.87 -10.54 -13.79
C LEU A 108 14.56 -11.47 -14.97
N ALA A 109 13.39 -12.13 -14.97
CA ALA A 109 13.00 -13.03 -16.05
C ALA A 109 12.87 -12.26 -17.38
N ALA A 110 12.13 -11.15 -17.39
CA ALA A 110 11.88 -10.36 -18.59
C ALA A 110 13.16 -9.67 -19.10
N ALA A 111 13.93 -9.03 -18.21
CA ALA A 111 15.18 -8.36 -18.59
C ALA A 111 16.17 -9.30 -19.27
N LYS A 112 16.32 -10.56 -18.77
CA LYS A 112 17.18 -11.59 -19.39
C LYS A 112 16.66 -12.10 -20.74
N MET A 113 15.39 -11.93 -21.02
CA MET A 113 14.76 -12.27 -22.30
C MET A 113 14.64 -11.07 -23.24
N HIS A 114 15.20 -9.91 -22.86
CA HIS A 114 15.14 -8.66 -23.59
C HIS A 114 13.70 -8.14 -23.83
N ILE A 115 12.80 -8.49 -22.90
CA ILE A 115 11.43 -7.98 -22.85
C ILE A 115 11.43 -6.73 -21.94
N PRO A 116 10.92 -5.58 -22.39
CA PRO A 116 10.82 -4.36 -21.61
C PRO A 116 10.12 -4.59 -20.27
N VAL A 117 10.72 -4.11 -19.18
CA VAL A 117 10.16 -4.15 -17.84
C VAL A 117 9.60 -2.79 -17.47
N ILE A 118 8.38 -2.79 -16.98
CA ILE A 118 7.65 -1.62 -16.49
C ILE A 118 7.51 -1.76 -14.99
N HIS A 119 8.11 -0.85 -14.22
CA HIS A 119 8.06 -0.88 -12.76
C HIS A 119 7.21 0.26 -12.21
N VAL A 120 6.09 -0.09 -11.60
CA VAL A 120 5.20 0.85 -10.88
C VAL A 120 5.55 0.85 -9.39
N GLU A 121 5.66 2.02 -8.80
CA GLU A 121 6.20 2.31 -7.46
C GLU A 121 7.74 2.22 -7.42
N ALA A 122 8.39 2.69 -8.48
CA ALA A 122 9.84 2.74 -8.62
C ALA A 122 10.46 3.87 -7.78
N GLY A 123 11.74 3.74 -7.46
CA GLY A 123 12.55 4.78 -6.82
C GLY A 123 12.38 4.93 -5.30
N LEU A 124 11.49 4.19 -4.66
CA LEU A 124 11.38 4.22 -3.21
C LEU A 124 12.61 3.57 -2.55
N ARG A 125 13.11 4.16 -1.46
CA ARG A 125 14.29 3.66 -0.72
C ARG A 125 14.06 3.75 0.79
N SER A 126 14.38 2.66 1.49
CA SER A 126 14.51 2.63 2.94
C SER A 126 15.95 2.87 3.40
N PHE A 127 16.91 2.78 2.46
CA PHE A 127 18.36 2.82 2.73
C PHE A 127 18.84 1.74 3.71
N ASN A 128 18.04 0.70 3.92
CA ASN A 128 18.34 -0.43 4.80
C ASN A 128 18.38 -1.74 3.99
N LYS A 129 19.53 -2.09 3.47
CA LYS A 129 19.74 -3.35 2.71
C LYS A 129 19.64 -4.63 3.55
N GLY A 130 19.40 -4.53 4.85
CA GLY A 130 18.99 -5.66 5.69
C GLY A 130 17.54 -6.09 5.43
N MET A 131 16.75 -5.25 4.76
CA MET A 131 15.39 -5.57 4.33
C MET A 131 15.41 -6.22 2.94
N PRO A 132 14.80 -7.43 2.77
CA PRO A 132 14.70 -8.07 1.47
C PRO A 132 14.00 -7.20 0.41
N GLU A 133 13.00 -6.44 0.82
CA GLU A 133 12.26 -5.51 -0.04
C GLU A 133 13.15 -4.43 -0.64
N GLU A 134 14.14 -3.93 0.11
CA GLU A 134 15.08 -2.94 -0.41
C GLU A 134 15.96 -3.49 -1.52
N ILE A 135 16.42 -4.74 -1.35
CA ILE A 135 17.17 -5.46 -2.39
C ILE A 135 16.30 -5.63 -3.65
N ASN A 136 15.04 -6.05 -3.45
CA ASN A 136 14.10 -6.29 -4.55
C ASN A 136 13.86 -5.02 -5.37
N ARG A 137 13.57 -3.87 -4.71
CA ARG A 137 13.25 -2.62 -5.42
C ARG A 137 14.44 -2.05 -6.16
N ILE A 138 15.64 -2.03 -5.54
CA ILE A 138 16.88 -1.58 -6.20
C ILE A 138 17.13 -2.44 -7.45
N THR A 139 17.08 -3.75 -7.32
CA THR A 139 17.33 -4.66 -8.44
C THR A 139 16.28 -4.51 -9.54
N CYS A 140 15.01 -4.38 -9.19
CA CYS A 140 13.93 -4.17 -10.15
C CYS A 140 14.10 -2.86 -10.91
N ASP A 141 14.41 -1.74 -10.22
CA ASP A 141 14.65 -0.45 -10.86
C ASP A 141 15.75 -0.54 -11.92
N HIS A 142 16.89 -1.18 -11.57
CA HIS A 142 18.03 -1.35 -12.50
C HIS A 142 17.79 -2.39 -13.61
N CYS A 143 16.70 -3.13 -13.58
CA CYS A 143 16.28 -4.04 -14.66
C CYS A 143 15.15 -3.47 -15.53
N SER A 144 14.66 -2.27 -15.21
CA SER A 144 13.45 -1.72 -15.82
C SER A 144 13.75 -0.78 -16.98
N THR A 145 12.86 -0.80 -17.98
CA THR A 145 12.86 0.11 -19.13
C THR A 145 12.04 1.37 -18.85
N LEU A 146 10.90 1.22 -18.14
CA LEU A 146 10.07 2.34 -17.72
C LEU A 146 9.86 2.28 -16.21
N LEU A 147 10.18 3.39 -15.53
CA LEU A 147 10.09 3.52 -14.08
C LEU A 147 9.07 4.60 -13.72
N PHE A 148 8.03 4.20 -13.01
CA PHE A 148 6.94 5.07 -12.58
C PHE A 148 7.04 5.29 -11.07
N SER A 149 7.48 6.46 -10.68
CA SER A 149 7.63 6.83 -9.27
C SER A 149 6.41 7.57 -8.74
N PRO A 150 5.90 7.19 -7.55
CA PRO A 150 4.73 7.84 -6.96
C PRO A 150 5.03 9.22 -6.38
N THR A 151 6.29 9.52 -6.04
CA THR A 151 6.68 10.74 -5.34
C THR A 151 7.92 11.39 -5.95
N LYS A 152 8.08 12.67 -5.64
CA LYS A 152 9.30 13.40 -6.02
C LYS A 152 10.55 12.83 -5.34
N THR A 153 10.43 12.37 -4.09
CA THR A 153 11.55 11.72 -3.38
C THR A 153 12.03 10.48 -4.13
N GLY A 154 11.11 9.68 -4.68
CA GLY A 154 11.49 8.52 -5.50
C GLY A 154 12.23 8.92 -6.79
N ILE A 155 11.82 10.00 -7.44
CA ILE A 155 12.55 10.58 -8.59
C ILE A 155 13.96 11.03 -8.18
N ASP A 156 14.08 11.72 -7.05
CA ASP A 156 15.38 12.20 -6.56
C ASP A 156 16.31 11.03 -6.19
N ASN A 157 15.78 9.94 -5.62
CA ASN A 157 16.53 8.72 -5.34
C ASN A 157 17.09 8.09 -6.64
N LEU A 158 16.25 7.91 -7.65
CA LEU A 158 16.68 7.36 -8.95
C LEU A 158 17.74 8.24 -9.59
N LYS A 159 17.59 9.56 -9.54
CA LYS A 159 18.60 10.49 -10.04
C LYS A 159 19.93 10.35 -9.31
N ASN A 160 19.90 10.19 -7.99
CA ASN A 160 21.12 9.98 -7.17
C ASN A 160 21.80 8.63 -7.46
N GLU A 161 21.07 7.65 -7.97
CA GLU A 161 21.59 6.35 -8.41
C GLU A 161 22.07 6.35 -9.87
N GLY A 162 22.05 7.51 -10.53
CA GLY A 162 22.60 7.70 -11.87
C GLY A 162 21.58 7.53 -13.01
N PHE A 163 20.28 7.43 -12.71
CA PHE A 163 19.26 7.44 -13.76
C PHE A 163 19.16 8.83 -14.38
N GLU A 164 19.21 8.89 -15.71
CA GLU A 164 19.05 10.14 -16.45
C GLU A 164 17.58 10.53 -16.55
N MET A 165 17.30 11.79 -16.22
CA MET A 165 15.96 12.37 -16.36
C MET A 165 15.75 12.97 -17.74
N GLY A 166 14.50 13.11 -18.15
CA GLY A 166 14.08 13.79 -19.37
C GLY A 166 13.62 12.86 -20.46
N SER A 167 12.97 13.45 -21.46
CA SER A 167 12.44 12.74 -22.62
C SER A 167 13.56 12.25 -23.54
N LYS A 168 13.39 11.04 -24.08
CA LYS A 168 14.29 10.40 -25.02
C LYS A 168 13.46 9.88 -26.21
N ASP A 169 14.07 9.79 -27.37
CA ASP A 169 13.41 9.29 -28.57
C ASP A 169 13.02 7.79 -28.44
N HIS A 170 13.76 7.06 -27.61
CA HIS A 170 13.50 5.65 -27.34
C HIS A 170 14.08 5.24 -25.99
N TYR A 171 13.30 4.51 -25.19
CA TYR A 171 13.72 3.97 -23.90
C TYR A 171 14.18 2.52 -24.01
N THR A 172 15.22 2.17 -23.29
CA THR A 172 15.77 0.82 -23.19
C THR A 172 16.20 0.56 -21.75
N ILE A 173 16.58 -0.67 -21.42
CA ILE A 173 17.13 -1.00 -20.10
C ILE A 173 18.41 -0.19 -19.79
N ASP A 174 19.23 0.14 -20.80
CA ASP A 174 20.45 0.97 -20.64
C ASP A 174 20.15 2.47 -20.61
N ARG A 175 18.97 2.88 -21.07
CA ARG A 175 18.51 4.28 -21.13
C ARG A 175 17.03 4.34 -20.72
N PRO A 176 16.69 4.03 -19.46
CA PRO A 176 15.31 3.91 -19.03
C PRO A 176 14.59 5.26 -18.97
N GLY A 177 13.27 5.19 -19.12
CA GLY A 177 12.36 6.31 -18.87
C GLY A 177 12.00 6.39 -17.40
N VAL A 178 12.13 7.58 -16.80
CA VAL A 178 11.77 7.83 -15.40
C VAL A 178 10.67 8.87 -15.34
N PHE A 179 9.54 8.51 -14.74
CA PHE A 179 8.33 9.33 -14.73
C PHE A 179 7.79 9.52 -13.31
N HIS A 180 7.44 10.74 -12.96
CA HIS A 180 6.65 11.05 -11.76
C HIS A 180 5.17 10.92 -12.13
N CYS A 181 4.55 9.79 -11.80
CA CYS A 181 3.18 9.50 -12.20
C CYS A 181 2.12 9.77 -11.12
N GLY A 182 2.53 9.96 -9.87
CA GLY A 182 1.62 9.85 -8.72
C GLY A 182 1.43 8.39 -8.28
N ASP A 183 0.52 8.17 -7.34
CA ASP A 183 0.34 6.87 -6.69
C ASP A 183 -0.95 6.18 -7.16
N VAL A 184 -0.82 5.00 -7.76
CA VAL A 184 -1.97 4.16 -8.17
C VAL A 184 -2.88 3.76 -7.00
N MET A 185 -2.37 3.78 -5.76
CA MET A 185 -3.19 3.60 -4.56
C MET A 185 -4.13 4.77 -4.35
N TYR A 186 -3.73 6.00 -4.73
CA TYR A 186 -4.62 7.16 -4.68
C TYR A 186 -5.77 7.02 -5.68
N ASP A 187 -5.49 6.58 -6.91
CA ASP A 187 -6.53 6.27 -7.91
C ASP A 187 -7.55 5.27 -7.34
N ASN A 188 -7.06 4.21 -6.68
CA ASN A 188 -7.92 3.22 -6.04
C ASN A 188 -8.72 3.80 -4.88
N SER A 189 -8.08 4.56 -3.99
CA SER A 189 -8.75 5.17 -2.85
C SER A 189 -9.90 6.07 -3.29
N LEU A 190 -9.70 6.87 -4.34
CA LEU A 190 -10.77 7.69 -4.92
C LEU A 190 -11.90 6.83 -5.50
N PHE A 191 -11.57 5.87 -6.36
CA PHE A 191 -12.57 5.00 -7.00
C PHE A 191 -13.40 4.21 -5.98
N PHE A 192 -12.73 3.54 -5.05
CA PHE A 192 -13.42 2.72 -4.06
C PHE A 192 -14.11 3.53 -2.97
N SER A 193 -13.72 4.78 -2.73
CA SER A 193 -14.39 5.64 -1.77
C SER A 193 -15.84 5.96 -2.15
N ASP A 194 -16.11 6.07 -3.44
CA ASP A 194 -17.47 6.31 -3.94
C ASP A 194 -18.34 5.06 -3.79
N ILE A 195 -17.77 3.88 -4.08
CA ILE A 195 -18.42 2.59 -3.86
C ILE A 195 -18.67 2.37 -2.36
N ALA A 196 -17.67 2.58 -1.51
CA ALA A 196 -17.79 2.42 -0.07
C ALA A 196 -18.85 3.35 0.52
N SER A 197 -18.90 4.60 0.08
CA SER A 197 -19.88 5.60 0.54
C SER A 197 -21.34 5.21 0.23
N SER A 198 -21.54 4.45 -0.85
CA SER A 198 -22.88 4.00 -1.26
C SER A 198 -23.28 2.62 -0.73
N SER A 199 -22.32 1.78 -0.37
CA SER A 199 -22.56 0.36 0.00
C SER A 199 -22.38 0.05 1.48
N ILE A 200 -21.62 0.87 2.23
CA ILE A 200 -21.32 0.61 3.63
C ILE A 200 -22.28 1.36 4.55
N ASP A 201 -22.95 0.60 5.41
CA ASP A 201 -23.81 1.17 6.45
C ASP A 201 -22.97 1.56 7.68
N ARG A 202 -22.97 2.87 8.01
CA ARG A 202 -22.29 3.41 9.18
C ARG A 202 -22.73 2.77 10.49
N SER A 203 -23.99 2.35 10.59
CA SER A 203 -24.53 1.71 11.80
C SER A 203 -23.81 0.42 12.20
N LYS A 204 -23.16 -0.24 11.22
CA LYS A 204 -22.35 -1.45 11.44
C LYS A 204 -21.20 -1.23 12.43
N PHE A 205 -20.71 0.00 12.54
CA PHE A 205 -19.56 0.35 13.39
C PHE A 205 -19.96 0.92 14.75
N GLU A 206 -21.29 0.91 15.05
CA GLU A 206 -21.85 1.47 16.31
C GLU A 206 -21.49 2.94 16.56
N LEU A 207 -21.15 3.67 15.48
CA LEU A 207 -20.80 5.07 15.53
C LEU A 207 -22.04 5.93 15.75
N THR A 208 -22.02 6.74 16.79
CA THR A 208 -23.01 7.81 17.00
C THR A 208 -22.76 8.97 16.04
N ASP A 209 -23.68 9.95 16.02
CA ASP A 209 -23.47 11.20 15.28
C ASP A 209 -22.32 11.99 15.92
N GLY A 210 -21.13 11.81 15.42
CA GLY A 210 -19.93 12.45 15.95
C GLY A 210 -18.68 12.07 15.18
N GLU A 211 -17.60 12.74 15.52
CA GLU A 211 -16.30 12.49 14.95
C GLU A 211 -15.64 11.29 15.65
N PHE A 212 -14.91 10.50 14.89
CA PHE A 212 -14.16 9.38 15.44
C PHE A 212 -12.70 9.39 14.95
N ALA A 213 -11.83 8.74 15.71
CA ALA A 213 -10.48 8.40 15.29
C ALA A 213 -10.40 6.92 14.91
N LEU A 214 -9.76 6.64 13.78
CA LEU A 214 -9.47 5.28 13.33
C LEU A 214 -8.12 4.85 13.90
N VAL A 215 -8.08 3.67 14.54
CA VAL A 215 -6.88 3.12 15.17
C VAL A 215 -6.51 1.79 14.54
N THR A 216 -5.28 1.64 14.04
CA THR A 216 -4.75 0.37 13.55
C THR A 216 -3.37 0.08 14.15
N ILE A 217 -3.24 -1.03 14.89
CA ILE A 217 -2.00 -1.45 15.56
C ILE A 217 -1.78 -2.94 15.31
N HIS A 218 -0.68 -3.28 14.61
CA HIS A 218 -0.38 -4.67 14.25
C HIS A 218 1.11 -4.98 14.09
N ARG A 219 2.01 -3.99 14.15
CA ARG A 219 3.44 -4.21 14.01
C ARG A 219 4.03 -4.91 15.24
N PRO A 220 4.97 -5.88 15.05
CA PRO A 220 5.55 -6.68 16.12
C PRO A 220 6.09 -5.83 17.28
N TYR A 221 6.81 -4.77 16.98
CA TYR A 221 7.39 -3.92 18.03
C TYR A 221 6.36 -3.18 18.91
N ASN A 222 5.10 -3.01 18.42
CA ASN A 222 4.00 -2.45 19.22
C ASN A 222 3.19 -3.54 19.92
N THR A 223 3.11 -4.75 19.34
CA THR A 223 2.20 -5.81 19.79
C THR A 223 2.89 -6.90 20.61
N ASP A 224 4.17 -7.20 20.38
CA ASP A 224 4.85 -8.33 21.01
C ASP A 224 5.31 -8.02 22.46
N ASN A 225 5.38 -6.73 22.83
CA ASN A 225 5.60 -6.29 24.19
C ASN A 225 4.28 -5.82 24.83
N ILE A 226 3.77 -6.59 25.81
CA ILE A 226 2.47 -6.31 26.43
C ILE A 226 2.48 -5.00 27.24
N GLU A 227 3.60 -4.61 27.83
CA GLU A 227 3.71 -3.36 28.60
C GLU A 227 3.55 -2.17 27.65
N ARG A 228 4.22 -2.22 26.49
CA ARG A 228 4.07 -1.20 25.45
C ARG A 228 2.65 -1.15 24.90
N LEU A 229 2.06 -2.31 24.58
CA LEU A 229 0.70 -2.37 24.07
C LEU A 229 -0.30 -1.80 25.08
N ASN A 230 -0.16 -2.12 26.38
CA ASN A 230 -0.98 -1.55 27.43
C ASN A 230 -0.82 -0.02 27.54
N ALA A 231 0.41 0.49 27.48
CA ALA A 231 0.65 1.94 27.51
C ALA A 231 0.01 2.66 26.31
N LEU A 232 0.04 2.04 25.12
CA LEU A 232 -0.66 2.57 23.94
C LEU A 232 -2.19 2.60 24.15
N LEU A 233 -2.77 1.54 24.72
CA LEU A 233 -4.21 1.50 25.03
C LEU A 233 -4.61 2.56 26.06
N GLU A 234 -3.78 2.82 27.06
CA GLU A 234 -4.00 3.88 28.06
C GLU A 234 -3.96 5.27 27.41
N ASP A 235 -3.01 5.53 26.50
CA ASP A 235 -2.94 6.81 25.79
C ASP A 235 -4.11 7.01 24.82
N LEU A 236 -4.58 5.95 24.17
CA LEU A 236 -5.76 5.97 23.31
C LEU A 236 -7.04 6.23 24.13
N ALA A 237 -7.20 5.58 25.28
CA ALA A 237 -8.32 5.83 26.18
C ALA A 237 -8.31 7.28 26.69
N TRP A 238 -7.15 7.79 27.08
CA TRP A 238 -6.97 9.20 27.45
C TRP A 238 -7.36 10.14 26.32
N MET A 239 -6.94 9.86 25.08
CA MET A 239 -7.30 10.67 23.91
C MET A 239 -8.82 10.73 23.72
N SER A 240 -9.49 9.58 23.80
CA SER A 240 -10.94 9.49 23.68
C SER A 240 -11.66 10.35 24.72
N GLU A 241 -11.24 10.26 25.98
CA GLU A 241 -11.84 11.01 27.09
C GLU A 241 -11.52 12.52 27.03
N ALA A 242 -10.24 12.87 26.84
CA ALA A 242 -9.79 14.25 26.84
C ALA A 242 -10.36 15.09 25.70
N HIS A 243 -10.61 14.48 24.54
CA HIS A 243 -11.10 15.15 23.34
C HIS A 243 -12.56 14.81 23.01
N ASN A 244 -13.23 14.00 23.83
CA ASN A 244 -14.60 13.52 23.61
C ASN A 244 -14.79 12.98 22.18
N ILE A 245 -13.85 12.13 21.74
CA ILE A 245 -13.84 11.54 20.40
C ILE A 245 -14.03 10.02 20.50
N GLN A 246 -14.87 9.46 19.64
CA GLN A 246 -15.02 8.00 19.56
C GLN A 246 -13.77 7.38 18.93
N LEU A 247 -13.41 6.16 19.35
CA LEU A 247 -12.37 5.36 18.72
C LEU A 247 -12.96 4.16 18.02
N VAL A 248 -12.58 3.93 16.77
CA VAL A 248 -12.85 2.70 16.04
C VAL A 248 -11.54 1.97 15.82
N MET A 249 -11.44 0.77 16.36
CA MET A 249 -10.24 -0.05 16.29
C MET A 249 -10.56 -1.43 15.69
N PRO A 250 -10.42 -1.61 14.37
CA PRO A 250 -10.41 -2.94 13.77
C PRO A 250 -9.25 -3.76 14.36
N LEU A 251 -9.57 -4.82 15.09
CA LEU A 251 -8.58 -5.54 15.87
C LEU A 251 -7.89 -6.62 15.03
N HIS A 252 -6.64 -6.38 14.66
CA HIS A 252 -5.85 -7.36 13.93
C HIS A 252 -5.69 -8.66 14.73
N PRO A 253 -5.76 -9.85 14.11
CA PRO A 253 -5.68 -11.15 14.80
C PRO A 253 -4.45 -11.29 15.71
N ARG A 254 -3.27 -10.79 15.29
CA ARG A 254 -2.05 -10.78 16.09
C ARG A 254 -2.22 -10.00 17.41
N THR A 255 -2.81 -8.80 17.30
CA THR A 255 -3.04 -7.92 18.45
C THR A 255 -4.06 -8.55 19.41
N LYS A 256 -5.14 -9.11 18.86
CA LYS A 256 -6.17 -9.84 19.62
C LYS A 256 -5.55 -11.00 20.40
N HIS A 257 -4.78 -11.84 19.72
CA HIS A 257 -4.11 -13.01 20.33
C HIS A 257 -3.22 -12.61 21.51
N MET A 258 -2.38 -11.57 21.33
CA MET A 258 -1.49 -11.10 22.39
C MET A 258 -2.26 -10.59 23.61
N LEU A 259 -3.31 -9.79 23.41
CA LEU A 259 -4.13 -9.23 24.49
C LEU A 259 -4.90 -10.30 25.28
N GLU A 260 -5.42 -11.32 24.59
CA GLU A 260 -6.13 -12.46 25.18
C GLU A 260 -5.16 -13.40 25.93
N GLU A 261 -4.05 -13.78 25.30
CA GLU A 261 -3.04 -14.67 25.90
C GLU A 261 -2.48 -14.09 27.20
N LYS A 262 -2.15 -12.81 27.20
CA LYS A 262 -1.59 -12.11 28.37
C LYS A 262 -2.64 -11.64 29.37
N ARG A 263 -3.93 -11.86 29.12
CA ARG A 263 -5.06 -11.48 29.99
C ARG A 263 -4.96 -10.03 30.47
N SER A 264 -4.72 -9.10 29.54
CA SER A 264 -4.52 -7.68 29.85
C SER A 264 -5.69 -7.05 30.59
N GLU A 265 -5.49 -6.61 31.82
CA GLU A 265 -6.48 -5.85 32.59
C GLU A 265 -6.70 -4.45 31.99
N THR A 266 -5.66 -3.84 31.40
CA THR A 266 -5.77 -2.58 30.68
C THR A 266 -6.73 -2.73 29.49
N PHE A 267 -6.63 -3.84 28.74
CA PHE A 267 -7.54 -4.09 27.63
C PHE A 267 -8.99 -4.27 28.08
N LYS A 268 -9.24 -4.93 29.22
CA LYS A 268 -10.60 -5.02 29.77
C LYS A 268 -11.18 -3.65 30.13
N LYS A 269 -10.38 -2.77 30.71
CA LYS A 269 -10.79 -1.38 30.99
C LYS A 269 -11.03 -0.60 29.71
N PHE A 270 -10.17 -0.80 28.71
CA PHE A 270 -10.30 -0.18 27.39
C PHE A 270 -11.63 -0.57 26.72
N LEU A 271 -12.00 -1.85 26.75
CA LEU A 271 -13.29 -2.35 26.24
C LEU A 271 -14.52 -1.85 27.02
N ALA A 272 -14.34 -1.49 28.29
CA ALA A 272 -15.45 -1.00 29.11
C ALA A 272 -15.76 0.50 28.87
N ASN A 273 -14.94 1.21 28.11
CA ASN A 273 -15.18 2.60 27.75
C ASN A 273 -16.17 2.69 26.58
N SER A 274 -17.32 3.34 26.82
CA SER A 274 -18.43 3.41 25.84
C SER A 274 -18.10 4.19 24.55
N ASN A 275 -17.02 4.98 24.56
CA ASN A 275 -16.56 5.71 23.37
C ASN A 275 -15.56 4.90 22.54
N ILE A 276 -15.24 3.65 22.93
CA ILE A 276 -14.25 2.83 22.26
C ILE A 276 -14.92 1.61 21.62
N HIS A 277 -14.88 1.54 20.31
CA HIS A 277 -15.45 0.47 19.50
C HIS A 277 -14.33 -0.40 18.94
N VAL A 278 -14.04 -1.50 19.64
CA VAL A 278 -13.12 -2.54 19.15
C VAL A 278 -13.94 -3.51 18.31
N ILE A 279 -13.64 -3.58 17.01
CA ILE A 279 -14.43 -4.35 16.05
C ILE A 279 -13.58 -5.46 15.42
N GLU A 280 -14.22 -6.47 14.84
CA GLU A 280 -13.55 -7.50 14.06
C GLU A 280 -12.84 -6.88 12.85
N PRO A 281 -11.84 -7.59 12.26
CA PRO A 281 -11.18 -7.13 11.05
C PRO A 281 -12.19 -6.78 9.96
N VAL A 282 -11.97 -5.64 9.31
CA VAL A 282 -12.87 -5.10 8.30
C VAL A 282 -12.40 -5.43 6.89
N SER A 283 -13.32 -5.43 5.93
CA SER A 283 -13.00 -5.56 4.51
C SER A 283 -12.25 -4.32 3.99
N PHE A 284 -11.74 -4.42 2.76
CA PHE A 284 -11.05 -3.29 2.11
C PHE A 284 -11.97 -2.07 1.94
N LEU A 285 -13.21 -2.26 1.49
CA LEU A 285 -14.18 -1.17 1.33
C LEU A 285 -14.57 -0.54 2.66
N GLU A 286 -14.73 -1.34 3.70
CA GLU A 286 -15.00 -0.85 5.05
C GLU A 286 -13.84 -0.03 5.61
N MET A 287 -12.60 -0.44 5.36
CA MET A 287 -11.42 0.33 5.76
C MET A 287 -11.39 1.69 5.07
N ILE A 288 -11.59 1.74 3.76
CA ILE A 288 -11.71 2.99 3.00
C ILE A 288 -12.82 3.89 3.54
N PHE A 289 -13.98 3.30 3.87
CA PHE A 289 -15.08 4.06 4.49
C PHE A 289 -14.66 4.70 5.82
N LEU A 290 -13.99 3.94 6.68
CA LEU A 290 -13.52 4.42 7.98
C LEU A 290 -12.44 5.50 7.82
N GLU A 291 -11.47 5.31 6.94
CA GLU A 291 -10.42 6.28 6.65
C GLU A 291 -10.97 7.60 6.10
N LYS A 292 -11.90 7.52 5.16
CA LYS A 292 -12.54 8.72 4.56
C LYS A 292 -13.33 9.53 5.58
N ASN A 293 -13.98 8.86 6.54
CA ASN A 293 -14.93 9.51 7.46
C ASN A 293 -14.35 9.81 8.85
N CYS A 294 -13.16 9.32 9.19
CA CYS A 294 -12.54 9.64 10.48
C CYS A 294 -12.05 11.09 10.52
N ARG A 295 -11.81 11.59 11.75
CA ARG A 295 -11.18 12.88 12.01
C ARG A 295 -9.65 12.76 12.13
N LEU A 296 -9.18 11.64 12.65
CA LEU A 296 -7.77 11.34 12.91
C LEU A 296 -7.51 9.88 12.62
N VAL A 297 -6.34 9.57 12.08
CA VAL A 297 -5.83 8.20 11.97
C VAL A 297 -4.67 8.01 12.94
N VAL A 298 -4.71 6.93 13.73
CA VAL A 298 -3.60 6.50 14.59
C VAL A 298 -3.15 5.13 14.11
N THR A 299 -1.92 5.02 13.57
CA THR A 299 -1.53 3.79 12.87
C THR A 299 -0.05 3.47 12.96
N ASP A 300 0.28 2.17 12.87
CA ASP A 300 1.63 1.68 12.59
C ASP A 300 1.77 1.08 11.16
N SER A 301 0.71 1.13 10.36
CA SER A 301 0.68 0.65 8.98
C SER A 301 1.28 1.65 8.01
N GLY A 302 2.17 1.20 7.11
CA GLY A 302 2.72 2.03 6.04
C GLY A 302 1.66 2.46 5.00
N GLY A 303 0.72 1.57 4.66
CA GLY A 303 -0.37 1.85 3.71
C GLY A 303 -1.35 2.88 4.25
N VAL A 304 -1.87 2.65 5.46
CA VAL A 304 -2.86 3.51 6.11
C VAL A 304 -2.38 4.95 6.30
N GLN A 305 -1.07 5.18 6.46
CA GLN A 305 -0.49 6.54 6.49
C GLN A 305 -0.77 7.31 5.19
N LYS A 306 -0.54 6.67 4.04
CA LYS A 306 -0.82 7.27 2.72
C LYS A 306 -2.33 7.45 2.50
N GLU A 307 -3.10 6.41 2.80
CA GLU A 307 -4.55 6.42 2.64
C GLU A 307 -5.20 7.53 3.48
N ALA A 308 -4.74 7.74 4.72
CA ALA A 308 -5.14 8.89 5.53
C ALA A 308 -4.86 10.22 4.81
N TYR A 309 -3.68 10.36 4.20
CA TYR A 309 -3.32 11.55 3.43
C TYR A 309 -4.23 11.75 2.21
N PHE A 310 -4.53 10.68 1.47
CA PHE A 310 -5.43 10.73 0.31
C PHE A 310 -6.80 11.27 0.66
N PHE A 311 -7.30 10.96 1.86
CA PHE A 311 -8.55 11.47 2.40
C PHE A 311 -8.40 12.75 3.22
N GLN A 312 -7.24 13.41 3.17
CA GLN A 312 -6.94 14.66 3.88
C GLN A 312 -7.15 14.54 5.40
N LYS A 313 -6.75 13.39 5.97
CA LYS A 313 -6.84 13.14 7.41
C LYS A 313 -5.45 13.27 8.05
N PRO A 314 -5.34 14.00 9.17
CA PRO A 314 -4.11 13.99 9.93
C PRO A 314 -3.83 12.58 10.47
N SER A 315 -2.56 12.24 10.64
CA SER A 315 -2.20 10.95 11.20
C SER A 315 -1.11 11.03 12.27
N VAL A 316 -1.28 10.19 13.31
CA VAL A 316 -0.24 9.91 14.31
C VAL A 316 0.29 8.53 14.04
N VAL A 317 1.56 8.47 13.62
CA VAL A 317 2.23 7.25 13.20
C VAL A 317 3.00 6.67 14.37
N ILE A 318 2.56 5.52 14.89
CA ILE A 318 3.15 4.85 16.07
C ILE A 318 4.41 4.08 15.64
N ARG A 319 5.43 4.81 15.18
CA ARG A 319 6.69 4.26 14.68
C ARG A 319 7.86 5.20 14.99
N THR A 320 9.08 4.66 14.95
CA THR A 320 10.32 5.45 15.05
C THR A 320 10.68 6.12 13.73
N GLU A 321 10.25 5.53 12.60
CA GLU A 321 10.57 5.96 11.24
C GLU A 321 9.40 5.68 10.29
N THR A 322 9.41 6.32 9.14
CA THR A 322 8.48 6.05 8.05
C THR A 322 9.17 6.16 6.70
N GLU A 323 8.74 5.34 5.75
CA GLU A 323 9.09 5.44 4.33
C GLU A 323 8.49 6.70 3.65
N TRP A 324 7.45 7.28 4.26
CA TRP A 324 6.71 8.43 3.72
C TRP A 324 7.16 9.74 4.38
N VAL A 325 8.41 10.08 4.16
CA VAL A 325 9.04 11.29 4.76
C VAL A 325 8.33 12.59 4.37
N GLU A 326 7.69 12.60 3.21
CA GLU A 326 6.92 13.73 2.70
C GLU A 326 5.75 14.09 3.63
N LEU A 327 5.07 13.09 4.21
CA LEU A 327 3.93 13.30 5.11
C LEU A 327 4.36 14.01 6.39
N ILE A 328 5.56 13.68 6.89
CA ILE A 328 6.13 14.29 8.08
C ILE A 328 6.60 15.72 7.77
N ALA A 329 7.28 15.92 6.65
CA ALA A 329 7.78 17.22 6.23
C ALA A 329 6.66 18.25 6.04
N HIS A 330 5.49 17.83 5.57
CA HIS A 330 4.30 18.68 5.42
C HIS A 330 3.44 18.82 6.68
N GLY A 331 3.75 18.09 7.75
CA GLY A 331 2.98 18.15 9.00
C GLY A 331 1.60 17.50 8.95
N SER A 332 1.28 16.75 7.87
CA SER A 332 0.05 15.95 7.78
C SER A 332 0.10 14.70 8.63
N ALA A 333 1.30 14.19 8.87
CA ALA A 333 1.57 13.10 9.80
C ALA A 333 2.63 13.49 10.82
N CYS A 334 2.62 12.85 12.00
CA CYS A 334 3.69 12.95 12.96
C CYS A 334 4.08 11.56 13.50
N LEU A 335 5.39 11.35 13.68
CA LEU A 335 5.91 10.13 14.29
C LEU A 335 5.74 10.19 15.82
N SER A 336 5.25 9.11 16.42
CA SER A 336 5.10 8.98 17.87
C SER A 336 5.42 7.57 18.32
N PHE A 337 6.68 7.31 18.62
CA PHE A 337 7.06 6.02 19.20
C PHE A 337 6.91 6.03 20.73
N GLU A 338 7.19 7.15 21.37
CA GLU A 338 7.07 7.31 22.82
C GLU A 338 5.59 7.30 23.24
N THR A 339 5.30 6.70 24.41
CA THR A 339 3.98 6.70 25.06
C THR A 339 3.90 7.76 26.15
N GLY A 340 2.73 7.95 26.76
CA GLY A 340 2.49 8.90 27.82
C GLY A 340 2.37 10.34 27.31
N THR A 341 2.89 11.31 28.07
CA THR A 341 2.70 12.75 27.78
C THR A 341 3.08 13.13 26.36
N ALA A 342 4.21 12.63 25.85
CA ALA A 342 4.67 12.96 24.50
C ALA A 342 3.68 12.51 23.40
N MET A 343 3.07 11.32 23.54
CA MET A 343 2.06 10.85 22.61
C MET A 343 0.76 11.65 22.73
N ARG A 344 0.33 11.95 23.95
CA ARG A 344 -0.90 12.73 24.25
C ARG A 344 -0.83 14.14 23.67
N GLU A 345 0.32 14.80 23.74
CA GLU A 345 0.57 16.10 23.10
C GLU A 345 0.40 16.01 21.57
N LYS A 346 0.91 14.95 20.94
CA LYS A 346 0.75 14.72 19.50
C LYS A 346 -0.70 14.45 19.09
N PHE A 347 -1.45 13.70 19.92
CA PHE A 347 -2.89 13.53 19.71
C PHE A 347 -3.62 14.87 19.78
N SER A 348 -3.33 15.67 20.81
CA SER A 348 -3.96 17.00 20.98
C SER A 348 -3.63 17.93 19.82
N ALA A 349 -2.37 17.97 19.38
CA ALA A 349 -1.95 18.75 18.22
C ALA A 349 -2.63 18.25 16.92
N ALA A 350 -2.76 16.94 16.75
CA ALA A 350 -3.44 16.38 15.57
C ALA A 350 -4.95 16.70 15.54
N LEU A 351 -5.59 16.83 16.70
CA LEU A 351 -7.02 17.15 16.85
C LEU A 351 -7.32 18.64 17.02
N SER A 352 -6.30 19.52 17.13
CA SER A 352 -6.46 20.95 17.44
C SER A 352 -7.32 21.76 16.46
N GLY A 353 -7.63 21.19 15.30
CA GLY A 353 -8.45 21.88 14.27
C GLY A 353 -7.67 22.93 13.48
N GLU A 354 -6.36 23.03 13.64
CA GLU A 354 -5.53 23.86 12.76
C GLU A 354 -5.69 23.40 11.32
N GLN A 355 -5.88 24.38 10.42
CA GLN A 355 -6.02 24.09 9.00
C GLN A 355 -4.70 23.51 8.47
N ARG A 356 -4.73 22.25 8.02
CA ARG A 356 -3.60 21.59 7.38
C ARG A 356 -3.77 21.65 5.87
N GLU A 357 -2.66 21.91 5.20
CA GLU A 357 -2.62 21.78 3.75
C GLU A 357 -2.29 20.33 3.37
N PHE A 358 -2.93 19.85 2.31
CA PHE A 358 -2.68 18.54 1.72
C PHE A 358 -2.36 18.71 0.24
N PRO A 359 -1.12 19.16 -0.09
CA PRO A 359 -0.70 19.31 -1.47
C PRO A 359 -0.71 17.97 -2.21
N LEU A 360 -0.73 18.01 -3.55
CA LEU A 360 -0.81 16.80 -4.38
C LEU A 360 0.52 16.02 -4.41
N LEU A 361 1.00 15.55 -3.26
CA LEU A 361 2.27 14.81 -3.15
C LEU A 361 2.28 13.50 -3.94
N PHE A 362 1.12 12.88 -4.05
CA PHE A 362 0.90 11.59 -4.71
C PHE A 362 0.14 11.71 -6.02
N GLY A 363 0.18 12.88 -6.66
CA GLY A 363 -0.53 13.14 -7.92
C GLY A 363 -1.98 13.56 -7.72
N ASP A 364 -2.78 13.43 -8.78
CA ASP A 364 -4.16 13.90 -8.88
C ASP A 364 -5.21 12.77 -8.98
N GLY A 365 -4.80 11.51 -8.76
CA GLY A 365 -5.68 10.34 -8.86
C GLY A 365 -5.84 9.80 -10.28
N LYS A 366 -4.89 10.09 -11.18
CA LYS A 366 -4.85 9.60 -12.57
C LYS A 366 -3.53 8.89 -12.92
N ALA A 367 -2.84 8.39 -11.93
CA ALA A 367 -1.55 7.72 -12.12
C ALA A 367 -1.66 6.54 -13.08
N SER A 368 -2.73 5.73 -12.95
CA SER A 368 -2.95 4.56 -13.80
C SER A 368 -3.20 4.92 -15.26
N GLU A 369 -3.91 6.00 -15.54
CA GLU A 369 -4.14 6.49 -16.91
C GLU A 369 -2.82 6.97 -17.52
N PHE A 370 -2.07 7.79 -16.80
CA PHE A 370 -0.75 8.26 -17.24
C PHE A 370 0.23 7.11 -17.52
N ILE A 371 0.24 6.07 -16.67
CA ILE A 371 1.06 4.87 -16.87
C ILE A 371 0.67 4.18 -18.19
N CYS A 372 -0.64 4.00 -18.46
CA CYS A 372 -1.12 3.38 -19.69
C CYS A 372 -0.77 4.20 -20.94
N GLU A 373 -0.87 5.54 -20.88
CA GLU A 373 -0.45 6.45 -21.95
C GLU A 373 1.04 6.26 -22.27
N MET A 374 1.89 6.31 -21.26
CA MET A 374 3.34 6.13 -21.43
C MET A 374 3.73 4.75 -21.96
N ILE A 375 3.01 3.70 -21.56
CA ILE A 375 3.21 2.35 -22.13
C ILE A 375 2.85 2.36 -23.61
N GLN A 376 1.71 2.91 -23.98
CA GLN A 376 1.23 2.97 -25.38
C GLN A 376 2.19 3.74 -26.28
N GLU A 377 2.85 4.77 -25.77
CA GLU A 377 3.78 5.61 -26.53
C GLU A 377 5.18 5.02 -26.66
N ASN A 378 5.60 4.11 -25.73
CA ASN A 378 7.01 3.77 -25.57
C ASN A 378 7.32 2.26 -25.61
N VAL A 379 6.33 1.40 -25.76
CA VAL A 379 6.44 -0.04 -25.98
C VAL A 379 5.93 -0.40 -27.38
#